data_c3dc9c63f1ac7d6826c3ed115f42f8f4
#
_entry.id   c3dc9c63f1ac7d6826c3ed115f42f8f4
#
_cell.length_a   1.000
_cell.length_b   1.000
_cell.length_c   1.000
_cell.angle_alpha   90.00
_cell.angle_beta   90.00
_cell.angle_gamma   90.00
#
_symmetry.space_group_name_H-M   'P 1'
#
loop_
_entity.id
_entity.type
_entity.pdbx_description
1 polymer ?
#
loop_
_entity_poly.entity_id
_entity_poly.type
_entity_poly.pdbx_seq_one_letter_code
_entity_poly.pdbx_strand_id
1 'polypeptide(L)'
;MRAAISRRFPTAPGFPRDAGAYLKGVEDAYVADAYHSLSIEGYRVSLELIERVRSGNWNPEVHEHDREQTNAMAARGYWQSFQVVKKSIGRVMGGENPGTVAEVGHREWYREMFAPSVAAGILKPADLAGYRGGQVYIRQSMHVPPSRDAVRDAMPAFFDLLTQETDPAVRVVLGHFVFAYIHPYMDGNGRMARFLMNLMMAASGYPWVVSPLAERGAYMAALEKASVGEDIGPFADLLASLVGKRLAGEPLPAVPKKSI
;
A
#
# COMPACT_ATOMS: atom_id res chain seq x y z
N MET A 1 -8.57 6.89 19.31
CA MET A 1 -7.68 6.07 18.45
C MET A 1 -6.23 6.04 18.94
N ARG A 2 -5.48 7.19 19.12
CA ARG A 2 -4.05 7.20 19.48
C ARG A 2 -3.69 6.24 20.64
N ALA A 3 -4.26 6.42 21.81
CA ALA A 3 -3.96 5.59 22.99
C ALA A 3 -4.26 4.09 22.78
N ALA A 4 -5.22 3.75 21.93
CA ALA A 4 -5.53 2.37 21.60
C ALA A 4 -4.44 1.74 20.71
N ILE A 5 -3.84 2.53 19.81
CA ILE A 5 -2.77 2.10 18.91
C ILE A 5 -1.46 1.96 19.67
N SER A 6 -1.02 3.02 20.34
CA SER A 6 0.29 3.07 21.02
C SER A 6 0.50 1.94 22.04
N ARG A 7 -0.56 1.46 22.69
CA ARG A 7 -0.48 0.36 23.67
C ARG A 7 -0.34 -1.03 23.04
N ARG A 8 -0.64 -1.17 21.77
CA ARG A 8 -0.68 -2.45 21.06
C ARG A 8 0.56 -2.72 20.21
N PHE A 9 1.19 -1.66 19.76
CA PHE A 9 2.30 -1.76 18.83
C PHE A 9 3.63 -2.05 19.53
N PRO A 10 4.52 -2.85 18.93
CA PRO A 10 5.88 -3.01 19.44
C PRO A 10 6.64 -1.68 19.37
N THR A 11 7.59 -1.52 20.30
CA THR A 11 8.47 -0.34 20.29
C THR A 11 9.19 -0.18 18.96
N ALA A 12 9.20 1.03 18.41
CA ALA A 12 9.90 1.30 17.16
C ALA A 12 11.41 1.10 17.34
N PRO A 13 12.08 0.42 16.40
CA PRO A 13 13.54 0.23 16.45
C PRO A 13 14.34 1.53 16.38
N GLY A 14 13.70 2.60 15.94
CA GLY A 14 14.36 3.86 15.64
C GLY A 14 14.85 3.92 14.19
N PHE A 15 15.32 5.08 13.79
CA PHE A 15 15.72 5.30 12.40
C PHE A 15 16.85 4.34 11.98
N PRO A 16 16.75 3.68 10.81
CA PRO A 16 17.76 2.71 10.36
C PRO A 16 19.15 3.36 10.20
N ARG A 17 20.17 2.72 10.77
CA ARG A 17 21.57 3.18 10.65
C ARG A 17 22.15 2.95 9.26
N ASP A 18 21.67 1.93 8.56
CA ASP A 18 22.09 1.57 7.20
C ASP A 18 20.90 1.63 6.25
N ALA A 19 20.80 2.75 5.53
CA ALA A 19 19.76 2.98 4.54
C ALA A 19 19.85 1.98 3.37
N GLY A 20 21.06 1.56 2.99
CA GLY A 20 21.28 0.60 1.91
C GLY A 20 20.75 -0.79 2.28
N ALA A 21 21.07 -1.26 3.48
CA ALA A 21 20.55 -2.53 4.00
C ALA A 21 19.01 -2.50 4.13
N TYR A 22 18.43 -1.39 4.58
CA TYR A 22 16.98 -1.23 4.66
C TYR A 22 16.33 -1.31 3.27
N LEU A 23 16.83 -0.56 2.30
CA LEU A 23 16.33 -0.55 0.91
C LEU A 23 16.49 -1.91 0.22
N LYS A 24 17.56 -2.64 0.56
CA LYS A 24 17.71 -4.02 0.10
C LYS A 24 16.63 -4.92 0.67
N GLY A 25 16.32 -4.82 1.96
CA GLY A 25 15.22 -5.57 2.59
C GLY A 25 13.85 -5.25 1.97
N VAL A 26 13.62 -3.99 1.57
CA VAL A 26 12.43 -3.58 0.82
C VAL A 26 12.38 -4.28 -0.54
N GLU A 27 13.50 -4.29 -1.30
CA GLU A 27 13.57 -4.97 -2.60
C GLU A 27 13.35 -6.48 -2.47
N ASP A 28 13.94 -7.10 -1.47
CA ASP A 28 13.79 -8.54 -1.19
C ASP A 28 12.34 -8.91 -0.85
N ALA A 29 11.54 -7.94 -0.33
CA ALA A 29 10.13 -8.15 -0.02
C ALA A 29 9.20 -8.08 -1.26
N TYR A 30 9.64 -7.51 -2.38
CA TYR A 30 8.80 -7.19 -3.53
C TYR A 30 7.92 -8.36 -3.99
N VAL A 31 8.49 -9.54 -4.18
CA VAL A 31 7.77 -10.69 -4.77
C VAL A 31 6.60 -11.12 -3.88
N ALA A 32 6.85 -11.26 -2.58
CA ALA A 32 5.81 -11.58 -1.62
C ALA A 32 4.75 -10.47 -1.52
N ASP A 33 5.20 -9.22 -1.46
CA ASP A 33 4.33 -8.06 -1.36
C ASP A 33 3.41 -7.92 -2.59
N ALA A 34 3.96 -8.04 -3.80
CA ALA A 34 3.19 -7.98 -5.04
C ALA A 34 2.15 -9.10 -5.11
N TYR A 35 2.57 -10.35 -4.81
CA TYR A 35 1.65 -11.49 -4.82
C TYR A 35 0.48 -11.27 -3.87
N HIS A 36 0.77 -11.02 -2.59
CA HIS A 36 -0.27 -10.91 -1.57
C HIS A 36 -1.13 -9.66 -1.76
N SER A 37 -0.52 -8.52 -2.06
CA SER A 37 -1.23 -7.25 -2.22
C SER A 37 -2.19 -7.28 -3.42
N LEU A 38 -1.77 -7.84 -4.55
CA LEU A 38 -2.62 -7.99 -5.73
C LEU A 38 -3.72 -9.04 -5.51
N SER A 39 -3.40 -10.16 -4.87
CA SER A 39 -4.37 -11.21 -4.58
C SER A 39 -5.46 -10.77 -3.59
N ILE A 40 -5.14 -9.91 -2.61
CA ILE A 40 -6.12 -9.31 -1.70
C ILE A 40 -7.16 -8.50 -2.48
N GLU A 41 -6.75 -7.80 -3.54
CA GLU A 41 -7.64 -7.04 -4.43
C GLU A 41 -8.38 -7.91 -5.46
N GLY A 42 -8.10 -9.22 -5.49
CA GLY A 42 -8.80 -10.18 -6.36
C GLY A 42 -8.11 -10.45 -7.69
N TYR A 43 -6.90 -9.91 -7.92
CA TYR A 43 -6.11 -10.27 -9.10
C TYR A 43 -5.54 -11.68 -8.97
N ARG A 44 -5.55 -12.44 -10.08
CA ARG A 44 -4.95 -13.76 -10.15
C ARG A 44 -3.54 -13.66 -10.69
N VAL A 45 -2.57 -13.58 -9.78
CA VAL A 45 -1.15 -13.46 -10.12
C VAL A 45 -0.40 -14.71 -9.65
N SER A 46 0.63 -15.09 -10.39
CA SER A 46 1.53 -16.19 -10.05
C SER A 46 2.93 -15.65 -9.78
N LEU A 47 3.74 -16.45 -9.09
CA LEU A 47 5.17 -16.16 -8.90
C LEU A 47 5.86 -15.93 -10.26
N GLU A 48 5.57 -16.80 -11.24
CA GLU A 48 6.15 -16.70 -12.58
C GLU A 48 5.79 -15.37 -13.27
N LEU A 49 4.52 -14.94 -13.21
CA LEU A 49 4.10 -13.65 -13.77
C LEU A 49 4.83 -12.48 -13.11
N ILE A 50 4.92 -12.48 -11.78
CA ILE A 50 5.58 -11.41 -11.03
C ILE A 50 7.07 -11.31 -11.38
N GLU A 51 7.77 -12.46 -11.47
CA GLU A 51 9.18 -12.51 -11.85
C GLU A 51 9.39 -12.12 -13.33
N ARG A 52 8.51 -12.54 -14.24
CA ARG A 52 8.55 -12.13 -15.64
C ARG A 52 8.39 -10.62 -15.80
N VAL A 53 7.47 -10.01 -15.05
CA VAL A 53 7.28 -8.56 -15.01
C VAL A 53 8.53 -7.86 -14.47
N ARG A 54 9.07 -8.35 -13.34
CA ARG A 54 10.27 -7.79 -12.70
C ARG A 54 11.49 -7.80 -13.61
N SER A 55 11.68 -8.90 -14.33
CA SER A 55 12.82 -9.08 -15.27
C SER A 55 12.68 -8.26 -16.57
N GLY A 56 11.55 -7.58 -16.79
CA GLY A 56 11.30 -6.82 -18.02
C GLY A 56 10.88 -7.66 -19.22
N ASN A 57 10.69 -8.98 -19.05
CA ASN A 57 10.31 -9.91 -20.12
C ASN A 57 8.80 -9.88 -20.45
N TRP A 58 8.04 -9.00 -19.83
CA TRP A 58 6.65 -8.74 -20.16
C TRP A 58 6.56 -7.36 -20.82
N ASN A 59 6.12 -7.31 -22.05
CA ASN A 59 5.98 -6.08 -22.81
C ASN A 59 4.67 -6.08 -23.62
N PRO A 60 3.63 -5.37 -23.15
CA PRO A 60 2.34 -5.27 -23.85
C PRO A 60 2.42 -4.49 -25.16
N GLU A 61 3.49 -3.72 -25.39
CA GLU A 61 3.71 -3.00 -26.63
C GLU A 61 4.17 -3.92 -27.76
N VAL A 62 4.85 -5.03 -27.40
CA VAL A 62 5.41 -6.01 -28.35
C VAL A 62 4.52 -7.24 -28.50
N HIS A 63 3.79 -7.63 -27.46
CA HIS A 63 2.97 -8.84 -27.46
C HIS A 63 1.50 -8.50 -27.27
N GLU A 64 0.71 -8.60 -28.34
CA GLU A 64 -0.74 -8.31 -28.34
C GLU A 64 -1.51 -9.13 -27.30
N HIS A 65 -1.12 -10.38 -27.07
CA HIS A 65 -1.68 -11.26 -26.03
C HIS A 65 -1.46 -10.73 -24.59
N ASP A 66 -0.42 -9.96 -24.34
CA ASP A 66 -0.15 -9.37 -23.01
C ASP A 66 -1.04 -8.15 -22.72
N ARG A 67 -1.62 -7.49 -23.75
CA ARG A 67 -2.54 -6.36 -23.60
C ARG A 67 -3.89 -6.74 -22.99
N GLU A 68 -4.35 -7.96 -23.25
CA GLU A 68 -5.66 -8.44 -22.80
C GLU A 68 -5.64 -8.97 -21.36
N GLN A 69 -4.49 -9.11 -20.74
CA GLN A 69 -4.35 -9.70 -19.42
C GLN A 69 -4.40 -8.65 -18.30
N THR A 70 -5.60 -8.39 -17.78
CA THR A 70 -5.81 -7.48 -16.62
C THR A 70 -4.86 -7.80 -15.46
N ASN A 71 -4.59 -9.07 -15.18
CA ASN A 71 -3.68 -9.48 -14.11
C ASN A 71 -2.22 -9.10 -14.40
N ALA A 72 -1.77 -9.23 -15.65
CA ALA A 72 -0.42 -8.87 -16.06
C ALA A 72 -0.21 -7.35 -16.01
N MET A 73 -1.20 -6.57 -16.44
CA MET A 73 -1.18 -5.11 -16.31
C MET A 73 -1.15 -4.67 -14.85
N ALA A 74 -1.95 -5.32 -13.99
CA ALA A 74 -1.93 -5.04 -12.56
C ALA A 74 -0.57 -5.35 -11.92
N ALA A 75 0.05 -6.49 -12.29
CA ALA A 75 1.38 -6.86 -11.82
C ALA A 75 2.45 -5.86 -12.31
N ARG A 76 2.38 -5.42 -13.57
CA ARG A 76 3.30 -4.42 -14.12
C ARG A 76 3.14 -3.06 -13.46
N GLY A 77 1.91 -2.58 -13.29
CA GLY A 77 1.64 -1.32 -12.61
C GLY A 77 2.07 -1.36 -11.14
N TYR A 78 1.89 -2.50 -10.48
CA TYR A 78 2.38 -2.69 -9.12
C TYR A 78 3.90 -2.60 -9.04
N TRP A 79 4.62 -3.22 -9.98
CA TRP A 79 6.08 -3.13 -10.07
C TRP A 79 6.56 -1.69 -10.28
N GLN A 80 5.96 -0.96 -11.23
CA GLN A 80 6.30 0.43 -11.51
C GLN A 80 6.06 1.30 -10.28
N SER A 81 4.88 1.19 -9.66
CA SER A 81 4.54 1.92 -8.44
C SER A 81 5.48 1.57 -7.28
N PHE A 82 5.81 0.28 -7.08
CA PHE A 82 6.74 -0.17 -6.05
C PHE A 82 8.13 0.48 -6.21
N GLN A 83 8.64 0.62 -7.45
CA GLN A 83 9.94 1.28 -7.68
C GLN A 83 9.91 2.76 -7.27
N VAL A 84 8.82 3.47 -7.52
CA VAL A 84 8.68 4.87 -7.11
C VAL A 84 8.49 4.99 -5.60
N VAL A 85 7.73 4.09 -4.98
CA VAL A 85 7.61 4.02 -3.51
C VAL A 85 8.97 3.76 -2.87
N LYS A 86 9.78 2.85 -3.43
CA LYS A 86 11.14 2.60 -2.96
C LYS A 86 12.04 3.84 -3.03
N LYS A 87 11.92 4.65 -4.09
CA LYS A 87 12.60 5.96 -4.17
C LYS A 87 12.12 6.91 -3.06
N SER A 88 10.82 6.93 -2.78
CA SER A 88 10.25 7.72 -1.69
C SER A 88 10.77 7.27 -0.33
N ILE A 89 10.93 5.96 -0.10
CA ILE A 89 11.60 5.44 1.11
C ILE A 89 13.05 5.93 1.17
N GLY A 90 13.77 5.96 0.05
CA GLY A 90 15.13 6.52 -0.01
C GLY A 90 15.19 7.99 0.46
N ARG A 91 14.19 8.80 0.11
CA ARG A 91 14.07 10.19 0.59
C ARG A 91 13.85 10.24 2.11
N VAL A 92 12.96 9.39 2.64
CA VAL A 92 12.75 9.26 4.08
C VAL A 92 14.03 8.81 4.78
N MET A 93 14.78 7.86 4.21
CA MET A 93 16.08 7.44 4.72
C MET A 93 17.13 8.57 4.65
N GLY A 94 16.93 9.56 3.78
CA GLY A 94 17.71 10.80 3.71
C GLY A 94 17.30 11.86 4.74
N GLY A 95 16.31 11.57 5.59
CA GLY A 95 15.85 12.45 6.66
C GLY A 95 14.66 13.34 6.30
N GLU A 96 14.05 13.17 5.12
CA GLU A 96 12.83 13.91 4.79
C GLU A 96 11.64 13.42 5.61
N ASN A 97 10.72 14.34 5.96
CA ASN A 97 9.50 13.99 6.69
C ASN A 97 8.60 13.04 5.88
N PRO A 98 8.22 11.87 6.44
CA PRO A 98 7.48 10.86 5.68
C PRO A 98 6.08 11.32 5.24
N GLY A 99 5.41 12.19 6.00
CA GLY A 99 4.12 12.78 5.61
C GLY A 99 4.27 13.66 4.37
N THR A 100 5.28 14.53 4.36
CA THR A 100 5.60 15.39 3.20
C THR A 100 6.01 14.55 1.98
N VAL A 101 6.83 13.50 2.18
CA VAL A 101 7.21 12.60 1.10
C VAL A 101 6.00 11.88 0.51
N ALA A 102 5.07 11.44 1.37
CA ALA A 102 3.83 10.81 0.93
C ALA A 102 2.92 11.78 0.17
N GLU A 103 2.75 13.00 0.67
CA GLU A 103 1.94 14.03 0.02
C GLU A 103 2.42 14.33 -1.40
N VAL A 104 3.72 14.52 -1.58
CA VAL A 104 4.31 14.79 -2.89
C VAL A 104 4.27 13.56 -3.80
N GLY A 105 4.55 12.37 -3.24
CA GLY A 105 4.78 11.15 -4.01
C GLY A 105 3.53 10.37 -4.40
N HIS A 106 2.46 10.40 -3.59
CA HIS A 106 1.33 9.49 -3.76
C HIS A 106 0.66 9.56 -5.15
N ARG A 107 0.64 10.72 -5.78
CA ARG A 107 0.06 10.89 -7.13
C ARG A 107 0.90 10.22 -8.21
N GLU A 108 2.22 10.22 -8.05
CA GLU A 108 3.13 9.51 -8.95
C GLU A 108 2.98 8.00 -8.75
N TRP A 109 2.92 7.51 -7.51
CA TRP A 109 2.67 6.09 -7.22
C TRP A 109 1.39 5.59 -7.86
N TYR A 110 0.32 6.39 -7.77
CA TYR A 110 -0.96 6.07 -8.38
C TYR A 110 -0.90 6.04 -9.91
N ARG A 111 -0.26 7.03 -10.54
CA ARG A 111 -0.08 7.06 -11.99
C ARG A 111 0.71 5.86 -12.50
N GLU A 112 1.81 5.52 -11.86
CA GLU A 112 2.62 4.36 -12.22
C GLU A 112 1.86 3.05 -12.05
N MET A 113 1.00 2.95 -11.03
CA MET A 113 0.16 1.76 -10.80
C MET A 113 -0.80 1.48 -11.96
N PHE A 114 -1.25 2.50 -12.65
CA PHE A 114 -2.21 2.39 -13.75
C PHE A 114 -1.63 2.76 -15.12
N ALA A 115 -0.34 3.10 -15.20
CA ALA A 115 0.32 3.41 -16.46
C ALA A 115 0.18 2.31 -17.53
N PRO A 116 0.29 1.00 -17.21
CA PRO A 116 0.03 -0.06 -18.19
C PRO A 116 -1.40 -0.05 -18.75
N SER A 117 -2.40 0.28 -17.94
CA SER A 117 -3.80 0.38 -18.40
C SER A 117 -4.03 1.59 -19.32
N VAL A 118 -3.27 2.66 -19.11
CA VAL A 118 -3.28 3.83 -20.02
C VAL A 118 -2.59 3.48 -21.34
N ALA A 119 -1.43 2.83 -21.28
CA ALA A 119 -0.70 2.40 -22.48
C ALA A 119 -1.53 1.40 -23.34
N ALA A 120 -2.34 0.56 -22.68
CA ALA A 120 -3.27 -0.36 -23.34
C ALA A 120 -4.55 0.32 -23.87
N GLY A 121 -4.75 1.62 -23.63
CA GLY A 121 -5.95 2.35 -24.03
C GLY A 121 -7.22 2.05 -23.24
N ILE A 122 -7.09 1.35 -22.11
CA ILE A 122 -8.22 1.02 -21.22
C ILE A 122 -8.60 2.22 -20.35
N LEU A 123 -7.62 2.98 -19.91
CA LEU A 123 -7.81 4.23 -19.17
C LEU A 123 -7.25 5.40 -19.98
N LYS A 124 -7.80 6.60 -19.74
CA LYS A 124 -7.26 7.83 -20.27
C LYS A 124 -6.30 8.47 -19.26
N PRO A 125 -5.26 9.19 -19.68
CA PRO A 125 -4.40 9.95 -18.76
C PRO A 125 -5.19 10.86 -17.79
N ALA A 126 -6.30 11.45 -18.28
CA ALA A 126 -7.18 12.30 -17.49
C ALA A 126 -7.84 11.56 -16.31
N ASP A 127 -8.07 10.26 -16.41
CA ASP A 127 -8.66 9.45 -15.34
C ASP A 127 -7.71 9.31 -14.13
N LEU A 128 -6.41 9.56 -14.34
CA LEU A 128 -5.36 9.53 -13.31
C LEU A 128 -4.93 10.92 -12.83
N ALA A 129 -5.56 11.99 -13.33
CA ALA A 129 -5.09 13.36 -13.11
C ALA A 129 -5.39 13.92 -11.69
N GLY A 130 -6.18 13.21 -10.89
CA GLY A 130 -6.57 13.70 -9.56
C GLY A 130 -7.31 12.65 -8.74
N TYR A 131 -7.97 13.12 -7.69
CA TYR A 131 -8.87 12.28 -6.91
C TYR A 131 -10.15 11.99 -7.69
N ARG A 132 -10.88 10.96 -7.28
CA ARG A 132 -12.11 10.52 -7.93
C ARG A 132 -13.11 11.65 -8.15
N GLY A 133 -13.71 11.65 -9.33
CA GLY A 133 -14.74 12.61 -9.72
C GLY A 133 -16.16 12.18 -9.34
N GLY A 134 -16.35 10.96 -8.85
CA GLY A 134 -17.65 10.36 -8.53
C GLY A 134 -17.70 9.72 -7.14
N GLN A 135 -18.90 9.33 -6.73
CA GLN A 135 -19.10 8.50 -5.53
C GLN A 135 -18.62 7.08 -5.81
N VAL A 136 -18.05 6.45 -4.79
CA VAL A 136 -17.65 5.04 -4.81
C VAL A 136 -18.26 4.30 -3.61
N TYR A 137 -18.41 3.01 -3.77
CA TYR A 137 -18.89 2.12 -2.71
C TYR A 137 -17.92 0.96 -2.59
N ILE A 138 -17.55 0.62 -1.35
CA ILE A 138 -16.62 -0.48 -1.09
C ILE A 138 -17.42 -1.78 -1.05
N ARG A 139 -17.08 -2.72 -1.91
CA ARG A 139 -17.77 -4.01 -1.99
C ARG A 139 -17.71 -4.73 -0.64
N GLN A 140 -18.84 -5.22 -0.17
CA GLN A 140 -18.97 -5.95 1.12
C GLN A 140 -18.60 -5.11 2.36
N SER A 141 -18.72 -3.79 2.28
CA SER A 141 -18.53 -2.89 3.43
C SER A 141 -19.79 -2.04 3.61
N MET A 142 -20.11 -1.73 4.85
CA MET A 142 -21.14 -0.74 5.21
C MET A 142 -20.57 0.68 5.28
N HIS A 143 -19.24 0.81 5.21
CA HIS A 143 -18.60 2.11 5.12
C HIS A 143 -18.85 2.75 3.76
N VAL A 144 -19.43 3.95 3.78
CA VAL A 144 -19.59 4.78 2.58
C VAL A 144 -18.50 5.85 2.59
N PRO A 145 -17.54 5.80 1.66
CA PRO A 145 -16.49 6.83 1.58
C PRO A 145 -17.06 8.23 1.42
N PRO A 146 -16.36 9.27 1.91
CA PRO A 146 -16.79 10.67 1.80
C PRO A 146 -17.15 11.08 0.37
N SER A 147 -17.95 12.13 0.19
CA SER A 147 -18.25 12.68 -1.14
C SER A 147 -16.97 13.16 -1.85
N ARG A 148 -17.02 13.28 -3.19
CA ARG A 148 -15.88 13.74 -3.98
C ARG A 148 -15.33 15.11 -3.51
N ASP A 149 -16.21 15.99 -3.06
CA ASP A 149 -15.81 17.33 -2.61
C ASP A 149 -15.14 17.24 -1.23
N ALA A 150 -15.69 16.44 -0.32
CA ALA A 150 -15.07 16.17 0.98
C ALA A 150 -13.69 15.48 0.86
N VAL A 151 -13.45 14.67 -0.18
CA VAL A 151 -12.11 14.09 -0.44
C VAL A 151 -11.07 15.18 -0.68
N ARG A 152 -11.42 16.26 -1.38
CA ARG A 152 -10.48 17.36 -1.68
C ARG A 152 -10.01 18.08 -0.43
N ASP A 153 -10.89 18.19 0.57
CA ASP A 153 -10.56 18.80 1.85
C ASP A 153 -9.87 17.82 2.81
N ALA A 154 -10.30 16.54 2.77
CA ALA A 154 -9.79 15.51 3.66
C ALA A 154 -8.33 15.11 3.33
N MET A 155 -7.93 15.10 2.05
CA MET A 155 -6.59 14.65 1.67
C MET A 155 -5.47 15.56 2.15
N PRO A 156 -5.54 16.90 2.02
CA PRO A 156 -4.55 17.80 2.64
C PRO A 156 -4.49 17.61 4.16
N ALA A 157 -5.63 17.60 4.85
CA ALA A 157 -5.69 17.38 6.30
C ALA A 157 -5.09 16.04 6.72
N PHE A 158 -5.27 14.99 5.93
CA PHE A 158 -4.64 13.69 6.15
C PHE A 158 -3.11 13.76 6.06
N PHE A 159 -2.55 14.44 5.08
CA PHE A 159 -1.09 14.58 4.96
C PHE A 159 -0.50 15.47 6.04
N ASP A 160 -1.20 16.52 6.44
CA ASP A 160 -0.84 17.35 7.59
C ASP A 160 -0.77 16.50 8.86
N LEU A 161 -1.76 15.64 9.09
CA LEU A 161 -1.77 14.70 10.21
C LEU A 161 -0.55 13.77 10.18
N LEU A 162 -0.20 13.19 9.04
CA LEU A 162 0.98 12.32 8.91
C LEU A 162 2.29 13.06 9.12
N THR A 163 2.35 14.34 8.72
CA THR A 163 3.53 15.20 8.89
C THR A 163 3.76 15.57 10.34
N GLN A 164 2.68 15.82 11.09
CA GLN A 164 2.71 16.29 12.48
C GLN A 164 2.75 15.14 13.50
N GLU A 165 2.28 13.94 13.15
CA GLU A 165 2.21 12.81 14.07
C GLU A 165 3.60 12.31 14.45
N THR A 166 3.90 12.32 15.75
CA THR A 166 5.22 11.94 16.29
C THR A 166 5.29 10.51 16.78
N ASP A 167 4.14 9.89 17.12
CA ASP A 167 4.10 8.48 17.53
C ASP A 167 4.19 7.57 16.28
N PRO A 168 5.26 6.75 16.19
CA PRO A 168 5.48 5.88 15.02
C PRO A 168 4.34 4.92 14.73
N ALA A 169 3.79 4.29 15.78
CA ALA A 169 2.71 3.33 15.65
C ALA A 169 1.42 4.00 15.15
N VAL A 170 1.11 5.17 15.71
CA VAL A 170 -0.06 5.96 15.31
C VAL A 170 0.06 6.37 13.85
N ARG A 171 1.24 6.86 13.44
CA ARG A 171 1.50 7.27 12.05
C ARG A 171 1.32 6.11 11.07
N VAL A 172 1.84 4.92 11.40
CA VAL A 172 1.70 3.70 10.59
C VAL A 172 0.24 3.30 10.43
N VAL A 173 -0.48 3.15 11.55
CA VAL A 173 -1.88 2.68 11.53
C VAL A 173 -2.80 3.69 10.87
N LEU A 174 -2.67 4.98 11.22
CA LEU A 174 -3.49 6.03 10.62
C LEU A 174 -3.13 6.30 9.16
N GLY A 175 -1.86 6.17 8.77
CA GLY A 175 -1.43 6.28 7.37
C GLY A 175 -2.16 5.29 6.47
N HIS A 176 -2.33 4.06 6.94
CA HIS A 176 -3.12 3.06 6.21
C HIS A 176 -4.62 3.33 6.32
N PHE A 177 -5.13 3.37 7.57
CA PHE A 177 -6.56 3.37 7.85
C PHE A 177 -7.27 4.60 7.28
N VAL A 178 -6.76 5.80 7.53
CA VAL A 178 -7.40 7.04 7.10
C VAL A 178 -7.41 7.17 5.59
N PHE A 179 -6.34 6.75 4.90
CA PHE A 179 -6.32 6.73 3.45
C PHE A 179 -7.38 5.75 2.88
N ALA A 180 -7.46 4.55 3.44
CA ALA A 180 -8.47 3.56 3.04
C ALA A 180 -9.89 4.06 3.33
N TYR A 181 -10.10 4.78 4.43
CA TYR A 181 -11.38 5.38 4.82
C TYR A 181 -11.81 6.49 3.86
N ILE A 182 -10.91 7.42 3.52
CA ILE A 182 -11.19 8.50 2.56
C ILE A 182 -11.44 7.93 1.16
N HIS A 183 -10.73 6.87 0.79
CA HIS A 183 -10.86 6.18 -0.50
C HIS A 183 -10.75 7.15 -1.69
N PRO A 184 -9.63 7.88 -1.84
CA PRO A 184 -9.56 9.05 -2.71
C PRO A 184 -9.58 8.75 -4.21
N TYR A 185 -9.38 7.51 -4.63
CA TYR A 185 -9.31 7.11 -6.03
C TYR A 185 -10.47 6.19 -6.43
N MET A 186 -10.69 6.02 -7.73
CA MET A 186 -11.73 5.10 -8.23
C MET A 186 -11.38 3.63 -7.98
N ASP A 187 -10.09 3.28 -8.03
CA ASP A 187 -9.52 1.95 -7.74
C ASP A 187 -8.12 2.10 -7.14
N GLY A 188 -7.53 1.01 -6.65
CA GLY A 188 -6.15 0.97 -6.15
C GLY A 188 -5.95 1.49 -4.73
N ASN A 189 -7.01 1.92 -4.03
CA ASN A 189 -6.87 2.53 -2.70
C ASN A 189 -6.26 1.58 -1.66
N GLY A 190 -6.60 0.29 -1.69
CA GLY A 190 -6.01 -0.70 -0.79
C GLY A 190 -4.50 -0.88 -1.02
N ARG A 191 -4.07 -0.96 -2.28
CA ARG A 191 -2.64 -1.05 -2.67
C ARG A 191 -1.87 0.20 -2.22
N MET A 192 -2.45 1.38 -2.47
CA MET A 192 -1.88 2.66 -2.03
C MET A 192 -1.79 2.78 -0.52
N ALA A 193 -2.81 2.35 0.22
CA ALA A 193 -2.81 2.35 1.69
C ALA A 193 -1.69 1.46 2.26
N ARG A 194 -1.43 0.28 1.67
CA ARG A 194 -0.32 -0.59 2.07
C ARG A 194 1.05 0.02 1.75
N PHE A 195 1.21 0.73 0.64
CA PHE A 195 2.43 1.48 0.36
C PHE A 195 2.66 2.62 1.36
N LEU A 196 1.62 3.41 1.66
CA LEU A 196 1.69 4.46 2.68
C LEU A 196 2.08 3.91 4.05
N MET A 197 1.46 2.81 4.47
CA MET A 197 1.80 2.12 5.71
C MET A 197 3.30 1.78 5.76
N ASN A 198 3.82 1.17 4.71
CA ASN A 198 5.22 0.76 4.65
C ASN A 198 6.19 1.96 4.57
N LEU A 199 5.81 3.06 3.92
CA LEU A 199 6.58 4.29 3.97
C LEU A 199 6.65 4.86 5.41
N MET A 200 5.53 4.84 6.16
CA MET A 200 5.50 5.28 7.55
C MET A 200 6.32 4.34 8.46
N MET A 201 6.31 3.04 8.18
CA MET A 201 7.17 2.06 8.87
C MET A 201 8.65 2.37 8.67
N ALA A 202 9.07 2.69 7.45
CA ALA A 202 10.45 3.03 7.12
C ALA A 202 10.97 4.21 7.96
N ALA A 203 10.15 5.23 8.17
CA ALA A 203 10.50 6.41 8.96
C ALA A 203 10.82 6.12 10.43
N SER A 204 10.46 4.94 10.91
CA SER A 204 10.60 4.55 12.32
C SER A 204 11.43 3.26 12.49
N GLY A 205 11.99 2.76 11.40
CA GLY A 205 12.83 1.57 11.37
C GLY A 205 12.08 0.25 11.51
N TYR A 206 10.77 0.25 11.44
CA TYR A 206 10.05 -1.00 11.29
C TYR A 206 10.36 -1.63 9.93
N PRO A 207 10.52 -2.96 9.87
CA PRO A 207 10.75 -3.64 8.59
C PRO A 207 9.54 -3.54 7.67
N TRP A 208 9.76 -3.72 6.36
CA TRP A 208 8.65 -3.87 5.40
C TRP A 208 7.74 -5.02 5.80
N VAL A 209 6.43 -4.77 5.82
CA VAL A 209 5.40 -5.72 6.20
C VAL A 209 4.52 -6.06 5.01
N VAL A 210 4.24 -7.34 4.86
CA VAL A 210 3.33 -7.89 3.85
C VAL A 210 2.08 -8.40 4.53
N SER A 211 0.92 -7.93 4.12
CA SER A 211 -0.38 -8.46 4.57
C SER A 211 -0.66 -9.79 3.87
N PRO A 212 -0.74 -10.94 4.59
CA PRO A 212 -0.92 -12.23 3.94
C PRO A 212 -2.33 -12.38 3.33
N LEU A 213 -2.42 -12.95 2.13
CA LEU A 213 -3.70 -13.27 1.51
C LEU A 213 -4.58 -14.17 2.41
N ALA A 214 -3.95 -15.09 3.13
CA ALA A 214 -4.66 -15.99 4.07
C ALA A 214 -5.38 -15.22 5.20
N GLU A 215 -4.90 -14.04 5.56
CA GLU A 215 -5.49 -13.19 6.60
C GLU A 215 -6.45 -12.11 6.01
N ARG A 216 -6.76 -12.16 4.70
CA ARG A 216 -7.62 -11.18 4.03
C ARG A 216 -8.95 -10.97 4.75
N GLY A 217 -9.60 -12.05 5.20
CA GLY A 217 -10.87 -11.95 5.92
C GLY A 217 -10.75 -11.16 7.22
N ALA A 218 -9.73 -11.45 8.04
CA ALA A 218 -9.45 -10.74 9.29
C ALA A 218 -9.08 -9.27 9.02
N TYR A 219 -8.28 -9.01 7.99
CA TYR A 219 -7.88 -7.66 7.56
C TYR A 219 -9.10 -6.82 7.16
N MET A 220 -10.00 -7.34 6.32
CA MET A 220 -11.22 -6.61 5.91
C MET A 220 -12.18 -6.40 7.08
N ALA A 221 -12.35 -7.41 7.96
CA ALA A 221 -13.19 -7.29 9.14
C ALA A 221 -12.65 -6.26 10.15
N ALA A 222 -11.32 -6.16 10.29
CA ALA A 222 -10.67 -5.16 11.15
C ALA A 222 -10.87 -3.73 10.60
N LEU A 223 -10.75 -3.54 9.29
CA LEU A 223 -11.05 -2.26 8.65
C LEU A 223 -12.52 -1.86 8.78
N GLU A 224 -13.44 -2.82 8.64
CA GLU A 224 -14.88 -2.58 8.83
C GLU A 224 -15.19 -2.15 10.26
N LYS A 225 -14.61 -2.82 11.27
CA LYS A 225 -14.76 -2.41 12.68
C LYS A 225 -14.21 -1.01 12.92
N ALA A 226 -13.09 -0.66 12.30
CA ALA A 226 -12.52 0.68 12.44
C ALA A 226 -13.36 1.75 11.75
N SER A 227 -13.94 1.45 10.58
CA SER A 227 -14.68 2.41 9.76
C SER A 227 -16.12 2.62 10.24
N VAL A 228 -16.81 1.55 10.62
CA VAL A 228 -18.25 1.55 10.96
C VAL A 228 -18.44 1.46 12.48
N GLY A 229 -17.60 0.68 13.16
CA GLY A 229 -17.69 0.46 14.61
C GLY A 229 -16.83 1.43 15.43
N GLU A 230 -16.09 2.34 14.80
CA GLU A 230 -15.16 3.29 15.43
C GLU A 230 -14.10 2.64 16.34
N ASP A 231 -13.87 1.34 16.17
CA ASP A 231 -12.89 0.54 16.93
C ASP A 231 -11.66 0.22 16.07
N ILE A 232 -10.59 0.99 16.26
CA ILE A 232 -9.30 0.79 15.58
C ILE A 232 -8.50 -0.36 16.18
N GLY A 233 -8.88 -0.89 17.35
CA GLY A 233 -8.12 -1.90 18.09
C GLY A 233 -7.78 -3.12 17.25
N PRO A 234 -8.75 -3.83 16.64
CA PRO A 234 -8.47 -5.03 15.86
C PRO A 234 -7.53 -4.80 14.67
N PHE A 235 -7.61 -3.62 14.03
CA PHE A 235 -6.71 -3.28 12.94
C PHE A 235 -5.28 -3.00 13.44
N ALA A 236 -5.16 -2.31 14.57
CA ALA A 236 -3.87 -2.08 15.22
C ALA A 236 -3.23 -3.40 15.70
N ASP A 237 -4.01 -4.33 16.29
CA ASP A 237 -3.55 -5.64 16.71
C ASP A 237 -3.04 -6.48 15.53
N LEU A 238 -3.75 -6.46 14.41
CA LEU A 238 -3.33 -7.16 13.20
C LEU A 238 -1.98 -6.63 12.69
N LEU A 239 -1.84 -5.32 12.53
CA LEU A 239 -0.58 -4.73 12.08
C LEU A 239 0.55 -4.94 13.09
N ALA A 240 0.27 -4.80 14.39
CA ALA A 240 1.24 -5.05 15.45
C ALA A 240 1.77 -6.49 15.43
N SER A 241 0.89 -7.47 15.18
CA SER A 241 1.28 -8.87 15.02
C SER A 241 2.22 -9.07 13.82
N LEU A 242 1.88 -8.50 12.66
CA LEU A 242 2.73 -8.60 11.46
C LEU A 242 4.10 -7.94 11.69
N VAL A 243 4.14 -6.78 12.31
CA VAL A 243 5.38 -6.08 12.67
C VAL A 243 6.19 -6.89 13.68
N GLY A 244 5.54 -7.43 14.72
CA GLY A 244 6.19 -8.25 15.75
C GLY A 244 6.88 -9.48 15.16
N LYS A 245 6.19 -10.21 14.27
CA LYS A 245 6.76 -11.36 13.53
C LYS A 245 8.02 -10.96 12.76
N ARG A 246 7.95 -9.83 12.04
CA ARG A 246 9.09 -9.33 11.26
C ARG A 246 10.27 -8.88 12.13
N LEU A 247 10.00 -8.24 13.26
CA LEU A 247 11.04 -7.87 14.24
C LEU A 247 11.69 -9.09 14.90
N ALA A 248 10.93 -10.17 15.06
CA ALA A 248 11.44 -11.47 15.54
C ALA A 248 12.25 -12.25 14.48
N GLY A 249 12.38 -11.71 13.26
CA GLY A 249 13.12 -12.34 12.16
C GLY A 249 12.33 -13.43 11.42
N GLU A 250 11.01 -13.52 11.62
CA GLU A 250 10.19 -14.45 10.87
C GLU A 250 10.21 -14.11 9.37
N PRO A 251 10.20 -15.12 8.48
CA PRO A 251 10.20 -14.89 7.04
C PRO A 251 8.93 -14.17 6.58
N LEU A 252 8.98 -13.57 5.40
CA LEU A 252 7.80 -13.04 4.73
C LEU A 252 6.81 -14.17 4.39
N PRO A 253 5.51 -13.85 4.27
CA PRO A 253 4.52 -14.83 3.86
C PRO A 253 4.92 -15.54 2.57
N ALA A 254 4.76 -16.85 2.55
CA ALA A 254 5.15 -17.66 1.40
C ALA A 254 4.25 -17.41 0.18
N VAL A 255 4.85 -17.30 -1.00
CA VAL A 255 4.15 -17.27 -2.28
C VAL A 255 3.99 -18.71 -2.76
N PRO A 256 2.77 -19.18 -3.10
CA PRO A 256 2.57 -20.51 -3.65
C PRO A 256 3.37 -20.72 -4.95
N LYS A 257 4.06 -21.85 -5.06
CA LYS A 257 4.84 -22.19 -6.27
C LYS A 257 3.98 -22.55 -7.47
N LYS A 258 2.70 -22.87 -7.27
CA LYS A 258 1.72 -23.13 -8.34
C LYS A 258 0.51 -22.21 -8.12
N SER A 259 0.05 -21.57 -9.18
CA SER A 259 -1.25 -20.91 -9.20
C SER A 259 -2.36 -21.94 -9.02
N ILE A 260 -3.32 -21.62 -8.16
CA ILE A 260 -4.57 -22.38 -8.05
C ILE A 260 -5.47 -22.02 -9.22
#